data_cad3dfb1367202d40cc076887a30b8b0
#
_entry.id   cad3dfb1367202d40cc076887a30b8b0
#
_cell.length_a   1.000
_cell.length_b   1.000
_cell.length_c   1.000
_cell.angle_alpha   90.00
_cell.angle_beta   90.00
_cell.angle_gamma   90.00
#
_symmetry.space_group_name_H-M   'P 1'
#
loop_
_entity.id
_entity.type
_entity.pdbx_description
1 polymer ?
#
loop_
_entity_poly.entity_id
_entity_poly.type
_entity_poly.pdbx_seq_one_letter_code
_entity_poly.pdbx_strand_id
1 'polypeptide(L)'
;MSDGDVDDTGLGHTAQRAALEEELGQLRRKLAEAPRRQRVLEERLLETKGQLAQAVSQNEKLSYTLREAREHISSLRDEVEKLSQPPAAYGVVVGKNDDGTVDVLTSGRKMRVSLHPEVDHDTLPRGAEVVLNESFNVVQARQPEIVGEVVTIKEILDDGVRALVVGRADEERVCELADALRGVHLRSGDTMRLDPRSNLLLEKLPRPEVEDLLLEEVPDISYADIGGLDVQIEQIADAVELPFLHSELFAEHRLPAPKGILLYGPPGCGKTLIAKAVANSLAKKVAEKTGGEKGRSYFINIKGPELLNKYVGETERQIRLVFQRAREKSEEGWPVIVFFDEMDSMFRTRGSGISSDMESTIVPQLLAEIDGVEGLRNVIVIGATNREDLIDPAILRPGRLDVKIKIERPTAAAARQIFARYLTDEIPIAAGEHVPAMIATTVAEMYRDDEANQFLEVTYQNGDKEILYYKDFASGAMIENIVRRAKKLAIKRVIAGGQRGVCLDDLLDSIKQEYKEHEDLPNTTNPDDWAKISGKKGERIVFIRTLVKGREAADREGGRAIERVATGQYL
;
A
#
# COMPACT_ATOMS: atom_id res chain seq x y z
N MET A 1 35.31 -57.92 -103.17
CA MET A 1 36.49 -58.75 -102.88
C MET A 1 37.38 -57.90 -102.02
N SER A 2 37.28 -58.26 -100.85
CA SER A 2 38.22 -58.73 -99.79
C SER A 2 39.21 -57.68 -99.34
N ASP A 3 39.07 -57.55 -98.15
CA ASP A 3 39.99 -57.72 -96.96
C ASP A 3 40.86 -56.56 -96.69
N GLY A 4 41.09 -56.08 -95.58
CA GLY A 4 41.06 -56.64 -94.23
C GLY A 4 41.30 -55.59 -93.19
N ASP A 5 40.55 -55.82 -92.26
CA ASP A 5 40.76 -55.30 -90.93
C ASP A 5 42.09 -55.73 -90.34
N VAL A 6 42.67 -54.92 -89.45
CA VAL A 6 43.14 -55.41 -88.16
C VAL A 6 43.91 -54.31 -87.39
N ASP A 7 43.52 -54.14 -86.19
CA ASP A 7 44.28 -53.63 -85.03
C ASP A 7 44.72 -52.16 -84.92
N ASP A 8 43.83 -51.41 -84.33
CA ASP A 8 44.23 -50.16 -83.63
C ASP A 8 43.54 -49.97 -82.30
N THR A 9 43.42 -51.04 -81.47
CA THR A 9 42.83 -50.94 -80.11
C THR A 9 43.88 -51.11 -78.98
N GLY A 10 45.14 -51.41 -79.32
CA GLY A 10 46.16 -51.69 -78.34
C GLY A 10 46.94 -50.44 -77.85
N LEU A 11 47.02 -49.38 -78.65
CA LEU A 11 47.85 -48.19 -78.30
C LEU A 11 47.13 -47.16 -77.43
N GLY A 12 45.80 -47.11 -77.46
CA GLY A 12 45.01 -46.14 -76.66
C GLY A 12 44.99 -46.53 -75.18
N HIS A 13 44.91 -47.76 -74.81
CA HIS A 13 44.86 -48.24 -73.43
C HIS A 13 46.18 -48.14 -72.70
N THR A 14 47.31 -48.29 -73.39
CA THR A 14 48.64 -48.11 -72.78
C THR A 14 48.98 -46.66 -72.53
N ALA A 15 48.58 -45.74 -73.37
CA ALA A 15 48.76 -44.29 -73.16
C ALA A 15 47.90 -43.76 -72.03
N GLN A 16 46.67 -44.23 -71.93
CA GLN A 16 45.74 -43.87 -70.87
C GLN A 16 46.21 -44.41 -69.50
N ARG A 17 46.76 -45.60 -69.48
CA ARG A 17 47.31 -46.20 -68.26
C ARG A 17 48.58 -45.50 -67.80
N ALA A 18 49.46 -45.09 -68.70
CA ALA A 18 50.66 -44.31 -68.39
C ALA A 18 50.28 -42.90 -67.84
N ALA A 19 49.28 -42.26 -68.41
CA ALA A 19 48.80 -40.97 -67.92
C ALA A 19 48.17 -41.09 -66.53
N LEU A 20 47.38 -42.15 -66.27
CA LEU A 20 46.83 -42.43 -64.93
C LEU A 20 47.92 -42.82 -63.92
N GLU A 21 48.96 -43.55 -64.30
CA GLU A 21 50.09 -43.86 -63.41
C GLU A 21 50.92 -42.63 -63.08
N GLU A 22 51.07 -41.67 -64.02
CA GLU A 22 51.73 -40.41 -63.80
C GLU A 22 50.89 -39.51 -62.84
N GLU A 23 49.55 -39.45 -63.07
CA GLU A 23 48.64 -38.70 -62.19
C GLU A 23 48.58 -39.29 -60.78
N LEU A 24 48.57 -40.64 -60.65
CA LEU A 24 48.73 -41.34 -59.39
C LEU A 24 50.06 -41.03 -58.71
N GLY A 25 51.12 -40.97 -59.51
CA GLY A 25 52.46 -40.56 -59.01
C GLY A 25 52.49 -39.12 -58.48
N GLN A 26 51.81 -38.20 -59.19
CA GLN A 26 51.69 -36.81 -58.75
C GLN A 26 50.80 -36.68 -57.51
N LEU A 27 49.69 -37.40 -57.46
CA LEU A 27 48.81 -37.44 -56.28
C LEU A 27 49.50 -38.04 -55.06
N ARG A 28 50.28 -39.12 -55.22
CA ARG A 28 51.07 -39.73 -54.13
C ARG A 28 52.14 -38.78 -53.61
N ARG A 29 52.82 -37.99 -54.49
CA ARG A 29 53.78 -36.96 -54.08
C ARG A 29 53.09 -35.84 -53.33
N LYS A 30 51.94 -35.33 -53.82
CA LYS A 30 51.13 -34.35 -53.15
C LYS A 30 50.64 -34.85 -51.77
N LEU A 31 50.24 -36.13 -51.72
CA LEU A 31 49.79 -36.75 -50.45
C LEU A 31 50.94 -36.93 -49.44
N ALA A 32 52.15 -37.26 -49.93
CA ALA A 32 53.33 -37.36 -49.12
C ALA A 32 53.85 -36.02 -48.59
N GLU A 33 53.62 -34.93 -49.35
CA GLU A 33 53.94 -33.56 -48.95
C GLU A 33 52.88 -32.91 -48.04
N ALA A 34 51.64 -33.40 -48.13
CA ALA A 34 50.51 -32.85 -47.38
C ALA A 34 50.78 -32.74 -45.84
N PRO A 35 51.34 -33.79 -45.19
CA PRO A 35 51.63 -33.69 -43.74
C PRO A 35 52.69 -32.65 -43.39
N ARG A 36 53.66 -32.41 -44.30
CA ARG A 36 54.66 -31.34 -44.12
C ARG A 36 54.04 -29.98 -44.28
N ARG A 37 53.22 -29.81 -45.29
CA ARG A 37 52.51 -28.52 -45.50
C ARG A 37 51.52 -28.26 -44.36
N GLN A 38 50.85 -29.28 -43.88
CA GLN A 38 49.94 -29.17 -42.75
C GLN A 38 50.68 -28.69 -41.48
N ARG A 39 51.83 -29.28 -41.16
CA ARG A 39 52.64 -28.87 -40.00
C ARG A 39 53.12 -27.44 -40.12
N VAL A 40 53.60 -27.01 -41.31
CA VAL A 40 54.02 -25.64 -41.54
C VAL A 40 52.85 -24.64 -41.43
N LEU A 41 51.66 -25.07 -41.86
CA LEU A 41 50.44 -24.25 -41.71
C LEU A 41 49.99 -24.19 -40.25
N GLU A 42 50.09 -25.30 -39.51
CA GLU A 42 49.77 -25.35 -38.08
C GLU A 42 50.76 -24.48 -37.28
N GLU A 43 52.08 -24.53 -37.57
CA GLU A 43 53.06 -23.65 -36.94
C GLU A 43 52.77 -22.17 -37.25
N ARG A 44 52.51 -21.82 -38.51
CA ARG A 44 52.11 -20.44 -38.88
C ARG A 44 50.82 -19.99 -38.23
N LEU A 45 49.85 -20.90 -38.10
CA LEU A 45 48.58 -20.62 -37.41
C LEU A 45 48.81 -20.39 -35.92
N LEU A 46 49.71 -21.15 -35.31
CA LEU A 46 50.09 -20.96 -33.91
C LEU A 46 50.81 -19.64 -33.68
N GLU A 47 51.76 -19.30 -34.59
CA GLU A 47 52.48 -18.04 -34.55
C GLU A 47 51.55 -16.83 -34.77
N THR A 48 50.67 -16.89 -35.77
CA THR A 48 49.70 -15.82 -36.02
C THR A 48 48.67 -15.69 -34.89
N LYS A 49 48.26 -16.80 -34.27
CA LYS A 49 47.42 -16.75 -33.06
C LYS A 49 48.16 -16.07 -31.88
N GLY A 50 49.46 -16.35 -31.73
CA GLY A 50 50.29 -15.70 -30.73
C GLY A 50 50.42 -14.19 -30.98
N GLN A 51 50.69 -13.81 -32.25
CA GLN A 51 50.76 -12.41 -32.64
C GLN A 51 49.41 -11.69 -32.49
N LEU A 52 48.32 -12.36 -32.83
CA LEU A 52 46.97 -11.83 -32.63
C LEU A 52 46.65 -11.62 -31.15
N ALA A 53 46.96 -12.60 -30.30
CA ALA A 53 46.76 -12.47 -28.85
C ALA A 53 47.56 -11.31 -28.25
N GLN A 54 48.81 -11.16 -28.71
CA GLN A 54 49.65 -10.04 -28.30
C GLN A 54 49.10 -8.69 -28.80
N ALA A 55 48.64 -8.64 -30.05
CA ALA A 55 48.04 -7.42 -30.62
C ALA A 55 46.73 -7.06 -29.93
N VAL A 56 45.88 -8.05 -29.59
CA VAL A 56 44.66 -7.83 -28.81
C VAL A 56 44.99 -7.28 -27.43
N SER A 57 45.95 -7.89 -26.72
CA SER A 57 46.35 -7.41 -25.38
C SER A 57 46.94 -6.00 -25.43
N GLN A 58 47.74 -5.70 -26.50
CA GLN A 58 48.23 -4.34 -26.70
C GLN A 58 47.11 -3.35 -27.03
N ASN A 59 46.13 -3.77 -27.82
CA ASN A 59 44.98 -2.94 -28.18
C ASN A 59 44.11 -2.65 -26.97
N GLU A 60 43.90 -3.66 -26.09
CA GLU A 60 43.20 -3.48 -24.84
C GLU A 60 43.93 -2.49 -23.92
N LYS A 61 45.25 -2.63 -23.77
CA LYS A 61 46.05 -1.67 -23.01
C LYS A 61 46.00 -0.26 -23.60
N LEU A 62 46.12 -0.13 -24.93
CA LEU A 62 46.02 1.16 -25.62
C LEU A 62 44.64 1.76 -25.47
N SER A 63 43.59 0.95 -25.56
CA SER A 63 42.21 1.39 -25.35
C SER A 63 42.00 1.89 -23.93
N TYR A 64 42.57 1.17 -22.95
CA TYR A 64 42.51 1.59 -21.55
C TYR A 64 43.24 2.92 -21.32
N THR A 65 44.49 3.04 -21.80
CA THR A 65 45.26 4.29 -21.65
C THR A 65 44.64 5.46 -22.42
N LEU A 66 44.04 5.21 -23.59
CA LEU A 66 43.29 6.24 -24.33
C LEU A 66 42.04 6.70 -23.56
N ARG A 67 41.35 5.76 -22.91
CA ARG A 67 40.20 6.11 -22.08
C ARG A 67 40.61 6.96 -20.89
N GLU A 68 41.63 6.52 -20.16
CA GLU A 68 42.21 7.26 -19.05
C GLU A 68 42.70 8.65 -19.44
N ALA A 69 43.43 8.74 -20.57
CA ALA A 69 43.87 10.01 -21.09
C ALA A 69 42.71 10.95 -21.50
N ARG A 70 41.63 10.40 -22.08
CA ARG A 70 40.43 11.19 -22.40
C ARG A 70 39.72 11.68 -21.13
N GLU A 71 39.64 10.85 -20.11
CA GLU A 71 39.08 11.25 -18.83
C GLU A 71 39.89 12.35 -18.16
N HIS A 72 41.24 12.23 -18.19
CA HIS A 72 42.14 13.28 -17.71
C HIS A 72 42.04 14.58 -18.50
N ILE A 73 41.97 14.50 -19.82
CA ILE A 73 41.82 15.70 -20.67
C ILE A 73 40.46 16.36 -20.40
N SER A 74 39.39 15.57 -20.24
CA SER A 74 38.08 16.10 -19.89
C SER A 74 38.11 16.79 -18.52
N SER A 75 38.69 16.14 -17.52
CA SER A 75 38.84 16.73 -16.18
C SER A 75 39.67 18.02 -16.19
N LEU A 76 40.81 18.02 -16.89
CA LEU A 76 41.65 19.23 -17.02
C LEU A 76 40.95 20.35 -17.80
N ARG A 77 40.17 20.00 -18.80
CA ARG A 77 39.35 20.98 -19.53
C ARG A 77 38.31 21.62 -18.62
N ASP A 78 37.59 20.78 -17.87
CA ASP A 78 36.60 21.25 -16.92
C ASP A 78 37.22 22.11 -15.80
N GLU A 79 38.44 21.78 -15.40
CA GLU A 79 39.17 22.52 -14.37
C GLU A 79 39.67 23.87 -14.87
N VAL A 80 40.22 23.91 -16.09
CA VAL A 80 40.64 25.14 -16.77
C VAL A 80 39.42 26.03 -17.06
N GLU A 81 38.30 25.46 -17.48
CA GLU A 81 37.08 26.19 -17.76
C GLU A 81 36.51 26.80 -16.47
N LYS A 82 36.55 26.06 -15.35
CA LYS A 82 36.16 26.57 -14.03
C LYS A 82 37.07 27.68 -13.52
N LEU A 83 38.37 27.57 -13.76
CA LEU A 83 39.36 28.56 -13.32
C LEU A 83 39.42 29.82 -14.20
N SER A 84 38.99 29.72 -15.44
CA SER A 84 39.03 30.83 -16.42
C SER A 84 37.70 31.60 -16.54
N GLN A 85 36.60 31.05 -15.95
CA GLN A 85 35.33 31.76 -15.98
C GLN A 85 35.34 32.92 -14.99
N PRO A 86 35.05 34.14 -15.39
CA PRO A 86 34.84 35.24 -14.50
C PRO A 86 33.59 34.95 -13.63
N PRO A 87 33.47 35.55 -12.42
CA PRO A 87 32.33 35.34 -11.57
C PRO A 87 31.02 35.67 -12.30
N ALA A 88 30.22 34.66 -12.55
CA ALA A 88 28.96 34.80 -13.23
C ALA A 88 27.84 35.19 -12.23
N ALA A 89 26.98 36.12 -12.64
CA ALA A 89 25.78 36.44 -11.89
C ALA A 89 24.65 35.42 -12.19
N TYR A 90 23.83 35.12 -11.21
CA TYR A 90 22.62 34.29 -11.39
C TYR A 90 21.37 35.16 -11.42
N GLY A 91 20.42 34.74 -12.23
CA GLY A 91 19.11 35.39 -12.28
C GLY A 91 18.01 34.40 -12.61
N VAL A 92 16.76 34.83 -12.39
CA VAL A 92 15.56 34.04 -12.69
C VAL A 92 14.80 34.70 -13.82
N VAL A 93 14.41 33.94 -14.83
CA VAL A 93 13.59 34.44 -15.96
C VAL A 93 12.18 34.70 -15.49
N VAL A 94 11.74 35.96 -15.58
CA VAL A 94 10.38 36.40 -15.20
C VAL A 94 9.51 36.75 -16.39
N GLY A 95 10.08 36.95 -17.59
CA GLY A 95 9.32 37.24 -18.79
C GLY A 95 10.09 37.00 -20.06
N LYS A 96 9.37 36.75 -21.16
CA LYS A 96 9.89 36.68 -22.53
C LYS A 96 9.37 37.86 -23.32
N ASN A 97 10.20 38.42 -24.20
CA ASN A 97 9.83 39.53 -25.05
C ASN A 97 9.83 39.11 -26.53
N ASP A 98 9.00 39.72 -27.34
CA ASP A 98 8.86 39.41 -28.79
C ASP A 98 10.12 39.75 -29.61
N ASP A 99 11.03 40.56 -29.06
CA ASP A 99 12.30 40.96 -29.68
C ASP A 99 13.43 39.97 -29.46
N GLY A 100 13.14 38.80 -28.89
CA GLY A 100 14.16 37.77 -28.60
C GLY A 100 14.99 38.05 -27.34
N THR A 101 14.64 39.06 -26.55
CA THR A 101 15.22 39.32 -25.23
C THR A 101 14.38 38.69 -24.13
N VAL A 102 14.95 38.55 -22.94
CA VAL A 102 14.26 38.06 -21.76
C VAL A 102 14.40 39.02 -20.59
N ASP A 103 13.33 39.08 -19.77
CA ASP A 103 13.38 39.82 -18.52
C ASP A 103 13.88 38.87 -17.42
N VAL A 104 14.97 39.22 -16.79
CA VAL A 104 15.61 38.43 -15.72
C VAL A 104 15.62 39.23 -14.43
N LEU A 105 15.29 38.59 -13.34
CA LEU A 105 15.43 39.13 -12.00
C LEU A 105 16.78 38.70 -11.43
N THR A 106 17.68 39.65 -11.18
CA THR A 106 18.98 39.41 -10.52
C THR A 106 19.19 40.42 -9.41
N SER A 107 19.63 39.97 -8.25
CA SER A 107 19.87 40.82 -7.06
C SER A 107 18.70 41.76 -6.72
N GLY A 108 17.44 41.28 -6.89
CA GLY A 108 16.22 42.06 -6.62
C GLY A 108 15.87 43.13 -7.69
N ARG A 109 16.59 43.17 -8.82
CA ARG A 109 16.31 44.09 -9.94
C ARG A 109 15.89 43.34 -11.18
N LYS A 110 14.82 43.80 -11.80
CA LYS A 110 14.35 43.28 -13.08
C LYS A 110 15.14 43.96 -14.22
N MET A 111 15.80 43.17 -15.06
CA MET A 111 16.63 43.62 -16.15
C MET A 111 16.22 42.93 -17.45
N ARG A 112 16.22 43.66 -18.55
CA ARG A 112 16.05 43.10 -19.88
C ARG A 112 17.45 42.73 -20.41
N VAL A 113 17.63 41.49 -20.79
CA VAL A 113 18.93 40.93 -21.18
C VAL A 113 18.83 40.17 -22.50
N SER A 114 19.92 40.16 -23.26
CA SER A 114 20.01 39.39 -24.50
C SER A 114 20.45 37.97 -24.22
N LEU A 115 20.11 37.06 -25.13
CA LEU A 115 20.50 35.67 -25.06
C LEU A 115 21.78 35.41 -25.88
N HIS A 116 22.64 34.54 -25.38
CA HIS A 116 23.74 34.01 -26.18
C HIS A 116 23.13 33.13 -27.29
N PRO A 117 23.76 33.08 -28.51
CA PRO A 117 23.23 32.30 -29.64
C PRO A 117 23.01 30.82 -29.38
N GLU A 118 23.68 30.24 -28.36
CA GLU A 118 23.53 28.84 -27.96
C GLU A 118 22.29 28.61 -27.05
N VAL A 119 21.67 29.67 -26.54
CA VAL A 119 20.48 29.59 -25.68
C VAL A 119 19.26 29.91 -26.52
N ASP A 120 18.42 28.91 -26.71
CA ASP A 120 17.21 29.06 -27.48
C ASP A 120 16.13 29.79 -26.66
N HIS A 121 15.64 30.91 -27.18
CA HIS A 121 14.57 31.71 -26.57
C HIS A 121 13.27 30.94 -26.36
N ASP A 122 12.91 30.04 -27.29
CA ASP A 122 11.64 29.36 -27.25
C ASP A 122 11.59 28.25 -26.18
N THR A 123 12.75 27.65 -25.91
CA THR A 123 12.88 26.58 -24.92
C THR A 123 13.14 27.06 -23.50
N LEU A 124 13.34 28.38 -23.29
CA LEU A 124 13.65 28.94 -21.96
C LEU A 124 12.35 29.26 -21.20
N PRO A 125 11.93 28.45 -20.18
CA PRO A 125 10.67 28.69 -19.47
C PRO A 125 10.79 29.83 -18.45
N ARG A 126 9.67 30.49 -18.11
CA ARG A 126 9.60 31.37 -16.94
C ARG A 126 9.84 30.56 -15.67
N GLY A 127 10.66 31.11 -14.77
CA GLY A 127 11.12 30.43 -13.57
C GLY A 127 12.44 29.69 -13.75
N ALA A 128 12.99 29.59 -14.97
CA ALA A 128 14.32 29.02 -15.17
C ALA A 128 15.39 29.90 -14.54
N GLU A 129 16.37 29.27 -13.91
CA GLU A 129 17.58 29.96 -13.48
C GLU A 129 18.52 30.15 -14.67
N VAL A 130 19.13 31.33 -14.78
CA VAL A 130 20.08 31.65 -15.85
C VAL A 130 21.36 32.19 -15.30
N VAL A 131 22.43 31.86 -15.99
CA VAL A 131 23.78 32.39 -15.74
C VAL A 131 24.02 33.57 -16.64
N LEU A 132 24.39 34.70 -16.05
CA LEU A 132 24.68 35.94 -16.75
C LEU A 132 26.19 36.18 -16.78
N ASN A 133 26.73 36.61 -17.95
CA ASN A 133 28.12 37.05 -18.07
C ASN A 133 28.29 38.49 -17.51
N GLU A 134 29.50 39.02 -17.58
CA GLU A 134 29.85 40.38 -17.15
C GLU A 134 29.03 41.48 -17.85
N SER A 135 28.59 41.24 -19.09
CA SER A 135 27.72 42.14 -19.85
C SER A 135 26.24 41.91 -19.60
N PHE A 136 25.88 41.09 -18.61
CA PHE A 136 24.51 40.70 -18.27
C PHE A 136 23.74 39.99 -19.39
N ASN A 137 24.45 39.31 -20.31
CA ASN A 137 23.80 38.42 -21.29
C ASN A 137 23.66 37.02 -20.73
N VAL A 138 22.53 36.35 -21.03
CA VAL A 138 22.33 34.96 -20.65
C VAL A 138 23.24 34.06 -21.45
N VAL A 139 24.13 33.34 -20.78
CA VAL A 139 25.06 32.38 -21.39
C VAL A 139 24.63 30.94 -21.21
N GLN A 140 23.89 30.65 -20.18
CA GLN A 140 23.43 29.29 -19.88
C GLN A 140 22.08 29.31 -19.15
N ALA A 141 21.19 28.41 -19.53
CA ALA A 141 19.96 28.11 -18.79
C ALA A 141 20.19 26.93 -17.83
N ARG A 142 19.63 27.01 -16.63
CA ARG A 142 19.66 25.96 -15.62
C ARG A 142 18.23 25.65 -15.16
N GLN A 143 18.08 24.51 -14.49
CA GLN A 143 16.82 24.21 -13.80
C GLN A 143 16.63 25.18 -12.63
N PRO A 144 15.37 25.49 -12.26
CA PRO A 144 15.08 26.34 -11.10
C PRO A 144 15.71 25.79 -9.81
N GLU A 145 16.08 26.67 -8.89
CA GLU A 145 16.51 26.25 -7.54
C GLU A 145 15.47 25.31 -6.94
N ILE A 146 15.92 24.22 -6.33
CA ILE A 146 15.04 23.22 -5.68
C ILE A 146 14.48 23.74 -4.37
N VAL A 147 15.10 24.78 -3.78
CA VAL A 147 14.71 25.39 -2.50
C VAL A 147 13.73 26.54 -2.73
N GLY A 148 12.77 26.72 -1.82
CA GLY A 148 11.79 27.79 -1.90
C GLY A 148 10.88 27.81 -0.65
N GLU A 149 9.96 28.76 -0.60
CA GLU A 149 8.92 28.81 0.43
C GLU A 149 7.76 27.88 0.05
N VAL A 150 7.20 27.22 1.06
CA VAL A 150 6.00 26.40 0.89
C VAL A 150 4.79 27.28 1.16
N VAL A 151 3.90 27.40 0.16
CA VAL A 151 2.66 28.16 0.23
C VAL A 151 1.48 27.31 -0.24
N THR A 152 0.28 27.68 0.17
CA THR A 152 -0.96 26.98 -0.23
C THR A 152 -1.81 27.88 -1.12
N ILE A 153 -2.31 27.36 -2.22
CA ILE A 153 -3.25 28.08 -3.10
C ILE A 153 -4.57 28.28 -2.36
N LYS A 154 -4.99 29.53 -2.22
CA LYS A 154 -6.33 29.90 -1.74
C LYS A 154 -7.32 29.95 -2.90
N GLU A 155 -6.93 30.60 -4.00
CA GLU A 155 -7.75 30.80 -5.18
C GLU A 155 -6.89 31.01 -6.42
N ILE A 156 -7.32 30.50 -7.56
CA ILE A 156 -6.72 30.79 -8.86
C ILE A 156 -7.52 31.93 -9.47
N LEU A 157 -6.83 33.00 -9.90
CA LEU A 157 -7.49 34.16 -10.48
C LEU A 157 -8.01 33.83 -11.89
N ASP A 158 -9.04 34.59 -12.32
CA ASP A 158 -9.76 34.36 -13.58
C ASP A 158 -8.88 34.43 -14.84
N ASP A 159 -7.68 35.02 -14.74
CA ASP A 159 -6.69 35.05 -15.82
C ASP A 159 -5.96 33.72 -16.05
N GLY A 160 -6.08 32.77 -15.14
CA GLY A 160 -5.41 31.46 -15.20
C GLY A 160 -3.88 31.52 -15.14
N VAL A 161 -3.29 32.70 -14.85
CA VAL A 161 -1.85 32.94 -14.80
C VAL A 161 -1.38 33.27 -13.38
N ARG A 162 -2.28 33.76 -12.53
CA ARG A 162 -1.98 34.17 -11.17
C ARG A 162 -2.82 33.40 -10.17
N ALA A 163 -2.26 33.21 -8.98
CA ALA A 163 -2.96 32.59 -7.85
C ALA A 163 -2.78 33.44 -6.59
N LEU A 164 -3.85 33.50 -5.79
CA LEU A 164 -3.80 33.99 -4.42
C LEU A 164 -3.31 32.83 -3.54
N VAL A 165 -2.20 33.01 -2.86
CA VAL A 165 -1.60 32.01 -2.00
C VAL A 165 -1.49 32.48 -0.56
N VAL A 166 -1.51 31.55 0.36
CA VAL A 166 -1.31 31.78 1.79
C VAL A 166 0.03 31.21 2.19
N GLY A 167 0.89 32.06 2.75
CA GLY A 167 2.21 31.68 3.26
C GLY A 167 2.21 31.36 4.75
N ARG A 168 3.40 31.40 5.36
CA ARG A 168 3.55 31.27 6.81
C ARG A 168 2.87 32.45 7.51
N ALA A 169 2.21 32.19 8.64
CA ALA A 169 1.47 33.17 9.42
C ALA A 169 0.24 33.79 8.71
N ASP A 170 -0.41 33.03 7.84
CA ASP A 170 -1.64 33.43 7.11
C ASP A 170 -1.51 34.70 6.26
N GLU A 171 -0.27 35.05 5.85
CA GLU A 171 -0.06 36.13 4.90
C GLU A 171 -0.57 35.75 3.50
N GLU A 172 -1.48 36.55 2.96
CA GLU A 172 -2.00 36.39 1.60
C GLU A 172 -1.09 37.14 0.61
N ARG A 173 -0.70 36.45 -0.46
CA ARG A 173 0.12 37.02 -1.55
C ARG A 173 -0.44 36.60 -2.90
N VAL A 174 -0.37 37.50 -3.88
CA VAL A 174 -0.65 37.17 -5.28
C VAL A 174 0.66 36.80 -5.95
N CYS A 175 0.73 35.59 -6.50
CA CYS A 175 1.91 35.04 -7.18
C CYS A 175 1.55 34.65 -8.61
N GLU A 176 2.54 34.69 -9.51
CA GLU A 176 2.39 34.22 -10.88
C GLU A 176 2.76 32.73 -10.99
N LEU A 177 2.11 32.03 -11.92
CA LEU A 177 2.44 30.65 -12.25
C LEU A 177 3.60 30.59 -13.24
N ALA A 178 4.62 29.78 -12.96
CA ALA A 178 5.67 29.47 -13.91
C ALA A 178 5.11 28.67 -15.10
N ASP A 179 5.82 28.71 -16.23
CA ASP A 179 5.36 28.02 -17.45
C ASP A 179 5.23 26.51 -17.26
N ALA A 180 6.01 25.90 -16.37
CA ALA A 180 5.92 24.48 -16.01
C ALA A 180 4.56 24.09 -15.38
N LEU A 181 3.85 25.05 -14.81
CA LEU A 181 2.54 24.83 -14.19
C LEU A 181 1.36 25.11 -15.13
N ARG A 182 1.64 25.63 -16.32
CA ARG A 182 0.59 25.85 -17.33
C ARG A 182 0.09 24.50 -17.85
N GLY A 183 -1.20 24.27 -17.71
CA GLY A 183 -1.81 22.97 -18.08
C GLY A 183 -1.84 21.93 -16.96
N VAL A 184 -1.21 22.20 -15.82
CA VAL A 184 -1.37 21.38 -14.61
C VAL A 184 -2.69 21.80 -13.94
N HIS A 185 -3.52 20.81 -13.62
CA HIS A 185 -4.77 21.10 -12.91
C HIS A 185 -4.48 21.48 -11.46
N LEU A 186 -4.54 22.78 -11.18
CA LEU A 186 -4.35 23.36 -9.85
C LEU A 186 -5.70 23.63 -9.20
N ARG A 187 -5.77 23.43 -7.89
CA ARG A 187 -6.99 23.64 -7.09
C ARG A 187 -6.68 24.45 -5.83
N SER A 188 -7.69 25.08 -5.26
CA SER A 188 -7.60 25.64 -3.91
C SER A 188 -7.16 24.55 -2.92
N GLY A 189 -6.22 24.92 -2.04
CA GLY A 189 -5.61 24.00 -1.08
C GLY A 189 -4.38 23.23 -1.59
N ASP A 190 -3.96 23.37 -2.86
CA ASP A 190 -2.73 22.78 -3.36
C ASP A 190 -1.50 23.45 -2.73
N THR A 191 -0.54 22.63 -2.34
CA THR A 191 0.73 23.09 -1.79
C THR A 191 1.73 23.35 -2.92
N MET A 192 2.30 24.55 -2.94
CA MET A 192 3.17 25.01 -4.00
C MET A 192 4.52 25.45 -3.45
N ARG A 193 5.56 25.32 -4.27
CA ARG A 193 6.85 25.94 -4.02
C ARG A 193 6.90 27.33 -4.64
N LEU A 194 7.07 28.31 -3.79
CA LEU A 194 7.21 29.72 -4.16
C LEU A 194 8.69 30.10 -4.14
N ASP A 195 9.15 30.73 -5.21
CA ASP A 195 10.41 31.49 -5.17
C ASP A 195 10.14 32.89 -4.60
N PRO A 196 10.61 33.20 -3.38
CA PRO A 196 10.34 34.48 -2.72
C PRO A 196 10.98 35.68 -3.44
N ARG A 197 11.96 35.45 -4.31
CA ARG A 197 12.66 36.51 -5.04
C ARG A 197 11.86 36.97 -6.27
N SER A 198 11.35 36.04 -7.04
CA SER A 198 10.60 36.31 -8.27
C SER A 198 9.08 36.36 -8.07
N ASN A 199 8.55 35.90 -6.92
CA ASN A 199 7.14 35.64 -6.66
C ASN A 199 6.48 34.68 -7.69
N LEU A 200 7.27 33.74 -8.20
CA LEU A 200 6.78 32.70 -9.10
C LEU A 200 6.50 31.41 -8.34
N LEU A 201 5.35 30.80 -8.60
CA LEU A 201 5.06 29.44 -8.20
C LEU A 201 5.72 28.50 -9.19
N LEU A 202 6.67 27.69 -8.74
CA LEU A 202 7.54 26.91 -9.61
C LEU A 202 7.09 25.47 -9.76
N GLU A 203 6.51 24.88 -8.70
CA GLU A 203 6.25 23.45 -8.62
C GLU A 203 5.07 23.17 -7.69
N LYS A 204 4.24 22.19 -8.05
CA LYS A 204 3.24 21.62 -7.16
C LYS A 204 3.92 20.57 -6.28
N LEU A 205 3.90 20.79 -4.97
CA LEU A 205 4.48 19.86 -4.03
C LEU A 205 3.47 18.77 -3.68
N PRO A 206 3.92 17.51 -3.50
CA PRO A 206 3.08 16.49 -2.88
C PRO A 206 2.70 16.96 -1.47
N ARG A 207 1.49 16.62 -1.04
CA ARG A 207 1.01 16.98 0.31
C ARG A 207 1.54 15.96 1.32
N PRO A 208 2.59 16.26 2.08
CA PRO A 208 3.21 15.28 2.97
C PRO A 208 2.29 14.85 4.12
N GLU A 209 1.35 15.71 4.53
CA GLU A 209 0.52 15.46 5.71
C GLU A 209 -0.63 14.47 5.49
N VAL A 210 -0.93 14.13 4.23
CA VAL A 210 -2.03 13.21 3.89
C VAL A 210 -1.49 11.83 3.52
N GLU A 211 -0.28 11.75 2.98
CA GLU A 211 0.32 10.46 2.60
C GLU A 211 0.68 9.59 3.82
N ASP A 212 1.09 10.19 4.94
CA ASP A 212 1.43 9.47 6.17
C ASP A 212 0.19 8.98 6.95
N LEU A 213 -0.97 9.65 6.81
CA LEU A 213 -2.22 9.28 7.47
C LEU A 213 -3.11 8.38 6.61
N LEU A 214 -2.93 8.42 5.29
CA LEU A 214 -3.70 7.64 4.33
C LEU A 214 -2.86 6.47 3.85
N LEU A 215 -2.91 5.35 4.57
CA LEU A 215 -2.44 4.08 4.07
C LEU A 215 -3.34 3.67 2.89
N GLU A 216 -2.96 4.07 1.68
CA GLU A 216 -3.54 3.58 0.44
C GLU A 216 -3.04 2.15 0.24
N GLU A 217 -3.70 1.20 0.87
CA GLU A 217 -3.41 -0.22 0.68
C GLU A 217 -4.34 -0.76 -0.41
N VAL A 218 -3.81 -1.55 -1.33
CA VAL A 218 -4.61 -2.54 -2.05
C VAL A 218 -4.55 -3.81 -1.20
N PRO A 219 -5.62 -4.16 -0.46
CA PRO A 219 -5.55 -5.30 0.44
C PRO A 219 -5.45 -6.60 -0.35
N ASP A 220 -4.53 -7.48 0.03
CA ASP A 220 -4.40 -8.82 -0.56
C ASP A 220 -5.41 -9.84 0.02
N ILE A 221 -6.24 -9.41 0.97
CA ILE A 221 -7.21 -10.27 1.66
C ILE A 221 -8.42 -10.49 0.76
N SER A 222 -8.79 -11.73 0.53
CA SER A 222 -9.99 -12.14 -0.20
C SER A 222 -11.08 -12.65 0.73
N TYR A 223 -12.33 -12.77 0.24
CA TYR A 223 -13.40 -13.41 0.99
C TYR A 223 -13.08 -14.87 1.38
N ALA A 224 -12.28 -15.54 0.55
CA ALA A 224 -11.82 -16.89 0.84
C ALA A 224 -10.94 -16.98 2.09
N ASP A 225 -10.30 -15.89 2.51
CA ASP A 225 -9.43 -15.85 3.68
C ASP A 225 -10.23 -15.64 5.00
N ILE A 226 -11.52 -15.34 4.89
CA ILE A 226 -12.42 -15.12 6.02
C ILE A 226 -13.23 -16.39 6.26
N GLY A 227 -13.33 -16.81 7.51
CA GLY A 227 -14.13 -17.97 7.92
C GLY A 227 -15.31 -17.57 8.79
N GLY A 228 -16.47 -18.21 8.57
CA GLY A 228 -17.63 -18.15 9.46
C GLY A 228 -18.45 -16.86 9.40
N LEU A 229 -18.28 -16.05 8.37
CA LEU A 229 -19.02 -14.81 8.15
C LEU A 229 -19.73 -14.77 6.78
N ASP A 230 -20.11 -15.92 6.25
CA ASP A 230 -20.65 -16.07 4.90
C ASP A 230 -21.88 -15.16 4.67
N VAL A 231 -22.83 -15.12 5.61
CA VAL A 231 -24.03 -14.27 5.53
C VAL A 231 -23.68 -12.78 5.54
N GLN A 232 -22.74 -12.38 6.39
CA GLN A 232 -22.30 -10.99 6.48
C GLN A 232 -21.54 -10.56 5.22
N ILE A 233 -20.74 -11.45 4.65
CA ILE A 233 -20.03 -11.22 3.38
C ILE A 233 -21.05 -11.02 2.25
N GLU A 234 -22.09 -11.85 2.16
CA GLU A 234 -23.16 -11.69 1.18
C GLU A 234 -23.88 -10.34 1.34
N GLN A 235 -24.27 -9.98 2.56
CA GLN A 235 -24.91 -8.69 2.85
C GLN A 235 -24.05 -7.49 2.44
N ILE A 236 -22.75 -7.56 2.69
CA ILE A 236 -21.82 -6.48 2.32
C ILE A 236 -21.61 -6.44 0.80
N ALA A 237 -21.42 -7.60 0.17
CA ALA A 237 -21.28 -7.70 -1.28
C ALA A 237 -22.51 -7.11 -1.98
N ASP A 238 -23.72 -7.42 -1.48
CA ASP A 238 -24.95 -6.86 -2.01
C ASP A 238 -25.03 -5.33 -1.82
N ALA A 239 -24.60 -4.82 -0.68
CA ALA A 239 -24.66 -3.40 -0.39
C ALA A 239 -23.59 -2.58 -1.10
N VAL A 240 -22.39 -3.16 -1.39
CA VAL A 240 -21.25 -2.45 -2.00
C VAL A 240 -21.13 -2.75 -3.48
N GLU A 241 -21.09 -4.04 -3.83
CA GLU A 241 -20.72 -4.46 -5.18
C GLU A 241 -21.86 -4.34 -6.18
N LEU A 242 -23.10 -4.71 -5.77
CA LEU A 242 -24.25 -4.64 -6.68
C LEU A 242 -24.53 -3.22 -7.19
N PRO A 243 -24.60 -2.17 -6.35
CA PRO A 243 -24.84 -0.81 -6.85
C PRO A 243 -23.74 -0.33 -7.79
N PHE A 244 -22.50 -0.74 -7.52
CA PHE A 244 -21.35 -0.35 -8.32
C PHE A 244 -21.31 -1.08 -9.68
N LEU A 245 -21.53 -2.40 -9.68
CA LEU A 245 -21.46 -3.21 -10.89
C LEU A 245 -22.69 -3.04 -11.79
N HIS A 246 -23.86 -2.79 -11.20
CA HIS A 246 -25.16 -2.75 -11.87
C HIS A 246 -25.87 -1.41 -11.66
N SER A 247 -25.12 -0.31 -11.73
CA SER A 247 -25.64 1.05 -11.51
C SER A 247 -26.83 1.41 -12.42
N GLU A 248 -26.89 0.86 -13.65
CA GLU A 248 -27.98 1.04 -14.59
C GLU A 248 -29.30 0.42 -14.08
N LEU A 249 -29.23 -0.79 -13.51
CA LEU A 249 -30.39 -1.48 -12.92
C LEU A 249 -30.91 -0.72 -11.69
N PHE A 250 -29.99 -0.20 -10.86
CA PHE A 250 -30.37 0.63 -9.71
C PHE A 250 -31.10 1.91 -10.15
N ALA A 251 -30.61 2.54 -11.23
CA ALA A 251 -31.24 3.73 -11.79
C ALA A 251 -32.62 3.41 -12.40
N GLU A 252 -32.77 2.30 -13.11
CA GLU A 252 -34.03 1.83 -13.70
C GLU A 252 -35.10 1.60 -12.62
N HIS A 253 -34.68 0.98 -11.50
CA HIS A 253 -35.57 0.69 -10.36
C HIS A 253 -35.71 1.88 -9.42
N ARG A 254 -35.09 3.04 -9.69
CA ARG A 254 -35.04 4.22 -8.81
C ARG A 254 -34.56 3.89 -7.40
N LEU A 255 -33.64 2.92 -7.27
CA LEU A 255 -33.08 2.51 -6.00
C LEU A 255 -31.80 3.31 -5.75
N PRO A 256 -31.74 4.11 -4.66
CA PRO A 256 -30.50 4.80 -4.32
C PRO A 256 -29.44 3.77 -3.85
N ALA A 257 -28.19 3.97 -4.30
CA ALA A 257 -27.08 3.20 -3.75
C ALA A 257 -26.84 3.62 -2.28
N PRO A 258 -26.52 2.66 -1.39
CA PRO A 258 -26.14 3.00 -0.03
C PRO A 258 -24.87 3.86 -0.03
N LYS A 259 -24.85 4.91 0.79
CA LYS A 259 -23.65 5.76 0.93
C LYS A 259 -22.64 5.17 1.92
N GLY A 260 -23.13 4.40 2.88
CA GLY A 260 -22.28 3.84 3.90
C GLY A 260 -22.84 2.65 4.64
N ILE A 261 -21.93 1.90 5.23
CA ILE A 261 -22.18 0.68 5.98
C ILE A 261 -21.56 0.79 7.36
N LEU A 262 -22.29 0.38 8.39
CA LEU A 262 -21.74 0.22 9.73
C LEU A 262 -21.56 -1.27 10.04
N LEU A 263 -20.31 -1.67 10.28
CA LEU A 263 -19.95 -2.98 10.85
C LEU A 263 -19.85 -2.85 12.37
N TYR A 264 -20.70 -3.55 13.09
CA TYR A 264 -20.67 -3.45 14.54
C TYR A 264 -20.71 -4.83 15.21
N GLY A 265 -20.12 -4.92 16.40
CA GLY A 265 -20.07 -6.15 17.17
C GLY A 265 -18.78 -6.32 17.96
N PRO A 266 -18.56 -7.48 18.61
CA PRO A 266 -17.44 -7.70 19.50
C PRO A 266 -16.06 -7.50 18.84
N PRO A 267 -15.02 -7.10 19.61
CA PRO A 267 -13.67 -6.98 19.10
C PRO A 267 -13.11 -8.35 18.65
N GLY A 268 -12.16 -8.30 17.70
CA GLY A 268 -11.49 -9.51 17.22
C GLY A 268 -12.33 -10.46 16.37
N CYS A 269 -13.55 -10.06 15.95
CA CYS A 269 -14.45 -10.89 15.14
C CYS A 269 -14.37 -10.62 13.62
N GLY A 270 -13.36 -9.85 13.15
CA GLY A 270 -13.07 -9.76 11.72
C GLY A 270 -13.65 -8.55 10.98
N LYS A 271 -14.15 -7.51 11.67
CA LYS A 271 -14.71 -6.29 11.03
C LYS A 271 -13.75 -5.64 10.02
N THR A 272 -12.52 -5.41 10.42
CA THR A 272 -11.46 -4.82 9.56
C THR A 272 -11.07 -5.76 8.40
N LEU A 273 -11.06 -7.08 8.64
CA LEU A 273 -10.78 -8.08 7.61
C LEU A 273 -11.84 -8.08 6.50
N ILE A 274 -13.12 -8.01 6.87
CA ILE A 274 -14.22 -7.92 5.91
C ILE A 274 -14.09 -6.65 5.06
N ALA A 275 -13.86 -5.49 5.66
CA ALA A 275 -13.71 -4.24 4.92
C ALA A 275 -12.58 -4.32 3.88
N LYS A 276 -11.45 -4.92 4.25
CA LYS A 276 -10.32 -5.16 3.34
C LYS A 276 -10.68 -6.13 2.21
N ALA A 277 -11.39 -7.22 2.52
CA ALA A 277 -11.80 -8.21 1.52
C ALA A 277 -12.81 -7.64 0.51
N VAL A 278 -13.74 -6.79 0.95
CA VAL A 278 -14.66 -6.05 0.08
C VAL A 278 -13.88 -5.18 -0.91
N ALA A 279 -12.89 -4.44 -0.43
CA ALA A 279 -12.07 -3.57 -1.28
C ALA A 279 -11.32 -4.38 -2.36
N ASN A 280 -10.73 -5.51 -1.98
CA ASN A 280 -10.04 -6.39 -2.92
C ASN A 280 -11.02 -7.03 -3.95
N SER A 281 -12.18 -7.50 -3.49
CA SER A 281 -13.21 -8.08 -4.37
C SER A 281 -13.71 -7.05 -5.38
N LEU A 282 -14.02 -5.83 -4.92
CA LEU A 282 -14.47 -4.74 -5.78
C LEU A 282 -13.40 -4.38 -6.82
N ALA A 283 -12.12 -4.31 -6.42
CA ALA A 283 -11.00 -4.06 -7.33
C ALA A 283 -10.95 -5.10 -8.48
N LYS A 284 -11.06 -6.39 -8.14
CA LYS A 284 -11.03 -7.49 -9.10
C LYS A 284 -12.20 -7.42 -10.09
N LYS A 285 -13.43 -7.22 -9.58
CA LYS A 285 -14.64 -7.14 -10.41
C LYS A 285 -14.64 -5.92 -11.33
N VAL A 286 -14.07 -4.79 -10.88
CA VAL A 286 -13.88 -3.61 -11.73
C VAL A 286 -12.85 -3.87 -12.82
N ALA A 287 -11.75 -4.57 -12.51
CA ALA A 287 -10.77 -4.98 -13.51
C ALA A 287 -11.40 -5.85 -14.61
N GLU A 288 -12.18 -6.83 -14.20
CA GLU A 288 -12.89 -7.72 -15.14
C GLU A 288 -13.86 -6.93 -16.04
N LYS A 289 -14.59 -5.95 -15.50
CA LYS A 289 -15.55 -5.13 -16.25
C LYS A 289 -14.86 -4.15 -17.21
N THR A 290 -13.70 -3.60 -16.85
CA THR A 290 -12.99 -2.59 -17.65
C THR A 290 -11.94 -3.16 -18.61
N GLY A 291 -11.68 -4.48 -18.56
CA GLY A 291 -10.70 -5.15 -19.44
C GLY A 291 -9.24 -4.74 -19.17
N GLY A 292 -8.96 -4.12 -18.01
CA GLY A 292 -7.62 -3.69 -17.60
C GLY A 292 -6.85 -4.78 -16.85
N GLU A 293 -5.55 -4.89 -17.09
CA GLU A 293 -4.69 -5.93 -16.48
C GLU A 293 -4.58 -5.82 -14.94
N LYS A 294 -4.93 -4.67 -14.33
CA LYS A 294 -4.97 -4.49 -12.87
C LYS A 294 -6.08 -3.50 -12.50
N GLY A 295 -7.20 -4.02 -12.02
CA GLY A 295 -8.18 -3.20 -11.32
C GLY A 295 -7.55 -2.67 -10.03
N ARG A 296 -7.63 -1.36 -9.83
CA ARG A 296 -7.23 -0.73 -8.58
C ARG A 296 -8.49 -0.26 -7.88
N SER A 297 -8.63 -0.58 -6.61
CA SER A 297 -9.52 0.13 -5.70
C SER A 297 -8.66 0.88 -4.69
N TYR A 298 -9.13 2.03 -4.28
CA TYR A 298 -8.46 2.77 -3.22
C TYR A 298 -9.14 2.46 -1.90
N PHE A 299 -8.38 1.90 -0.97
CA PHE A 299 -8.81 1.64 0.39
C PHE A 299 -8.12 2.62 1.33
N ILE A 300 -8.88 3.59 1.81
CA ILE A 300 -8.38 4.60 2.73
C ILE A 300 -8.74 4.13 4.14
N ASN A 301 -7.75 3.66 4.88
CA ASN A 301 -7.92 3.15 6.24
C ASN A 301 -7.62 4.25 7.27
N ILE A 302 -8.61 4.55 8.09
CA ILE A 302 -8.55 5.60 9.11
C ILE A 302 -8.85 4.97 10.46
N LYS A 303 -7.89 5.07 11.37
CA LYS A 303 -8.10 4.64 12.75
C LYS A 303 -8.49 5.82 13.62
N GLY A 304 -9.56 5.67 14.36
CA GLY A 304 -10.09 6.73 15.21
C GLY A 304 -9.06 7.46 16.07
N PRO A 305 -8.24 6.77 16.87
CA PRO A 305 -7.25 7.41 17.72
C PRO A 305 -6.16 8.18 16.96
N GLU A 306 -5.84 7.80 15.72
CA GLU A 306 -4.81 8.46 14.90
C GLU A 306 -5.26 9.82 14.37
N LEU A 307 -6.57 10.01 14.18
CA LEU A 307 -7.16 11.29 13.77
C LEU A 307 -7.34 12.28 14.91
N LEU A 308 -7.44 11.79 16.16
CA LEU A 308 -7.67 12.67 17.31
C LEU A 308 -6.40 13.47 17.61
N ASN A 309 -6.42 14.74 17.22
CA ASN A 309 -5.32 15.68 17.51
C ASN A 309 -5.71 16.59 18.67
N LYS A 310 -4.70 17.03 19.44
CA LYS A 310 -4.90 17.95 20.57
C LYS A 310 -5.27 19.38 20.14
N TYR A 311 -5.09 19.71 18.87
CA TYR A 311 -5.38 21.04 18.34
C TYR A 311 -6.80 21.10 17.78
N VAL A 312 -7.56 22.10 18.21
CA VAL A 312 -8.93 22.35 17.75
C VAL A 312 -8.91 22.62 16.24
N GLY A 313 -9.82 22.00 15.50
CA GLY A 313 -9.95 22.15 14.05
C GLY A 313 -9.04 21.26 13.20
N GLU A 314 -8.04 20.63 13.78
CA GLU A 314 -7.12 19.78 13.03
C GLU A 314 -7.77 18.46 12.62
N THR A 315 -8.55 17.84 13.51
CA THR A 315 -9.30 16.62 13.21
C THR A 315 -10.33 16.84 12.11
N GLU A 316 -11.05 17.98 12.13
CA GLU A 316 -12.01 18.36 11.07
C GLU A 316 -11.31 18.61 9.74
N ARG A 317 -10.13 19.25 9.77
CA ARG A 317 -9.28 19.44 8.59
C ARG A 317 -8.87 18.10 7.98
N GLN A 318 -8.45 17.16 8.80
CA GLN A 318 -8.04 15.82 8.36
C GLN A 318 -9.22 15.05 7.74
N ILE A 319 -10.41 15.09 8.35
CA ILE A 319 -11.62 14.49 7.77
C ILE A 319 -11.90 15.08 6.38
N ARG A 320 -11.85 16.40 6.22
CA ARG A 320 -12.03 17.05 4.91
C ARG A 320 -11.02 16.59 3.88
N LEU A 321 -9.75 16.46 4.26
CA LEU A 321 -8.68 16.00 3.36
C LEU A 321 -8.89 14.55 2.90
N VAL A 322 -9.32 13.68 3.80
CA VAL A 322 -9.68 12.29 3.48
C VAL A 322 -10.76 12.24 2.39
N PHE A 323 -11.86 12.95 2.61
CA PHE A 323 -12.96 12.96 1.65
C PHE A 323 -12.61 13.71 0.36
N GLN A 324 -11.77 14.73 0.42
CA GLN A 324 -11.23 15.37 -0.78
C GLN A 324 -10.40 14.38 -1.60
N ARG A 325 -9.53 13.62 -0.96
CA ARG A 325 -8.73 12.59 -1.64
C ARG A 325 -9.60 11.50 -2.24
N ALA A 326 -10.63 11.06 -1.49
CA ALA A 326 -11.61 10.10 -2.00
C ALA A 326 -12.32 10.61 -3.25
N ARG A 327 -12.69 11.90 -3.29
CA ARG A 327 -13.30 12.55 -4.46
C ARG A 327 -12.34 12.57 -5.65
N GLU A 328 -11.11 13.00 -5.45
CA GLU A 328 -10.06 13.04 -6.49
C GLU A 328 -9.90 11.67 -7.16
N LYS A 329 -9.82 10.60 -6.36
CA LYS A 329 -9.69 9.23 -6.87
C LYS A 329 -10.96 8.70 -7.55
N SER A 330 -12.12 9.07 -7.04
CA SER A 330 -13.40 8.75 -7.65
C SER A 330 -13.59 9.43 -9.02
N GLU A 331 -13.14 10.68 -9.18
CA GLU A 331 -13.15 11.41 -10.45
C GLU A 331 -12.22 10.78 -11.49
N GLU A 332 -11.13 10.13 -11.06
CA GLU A 332 -10.28 9.31 -11.92
C GLU A 332 -10.97 8.00 -12.39
N GLY A 333 -12.19 7.72 -11.89
CA GLY A 333 -12.99 6.54 -12.25
C GLY A 333 -12.75 5.32 -11.35
N TRP A 334 -11.96 5.45 -10.29
CA TRP A 334 -11.66 4.34 -9.39
C TRP A 334 -12.71 4.20 -8.27
N PRO A 335 -13.03 2.96 -7.86
CA PRO A 335 -13.80 2.75 -6.63
C PRO A 335 -12.95 3.10 -5.42
N VAL A 336 -13.54 3.86 -4.51
CA VAL A 336 -12.90 4.30 -3.28
C VAL A 336 -13.70 3.83 -2.08
N ILE A 337 -13.05 3.14 -1.17
CA ILE A 337 -13.61 2.76 0.13
C ILE A 337 -12.91 3.57 1.21
N VAL A 338 -13.68 4.40 1.91
CA VAL A 338 -13.22 5.11 3.10
C VAL A 338 -13.61 4.29 4.31
N PHE A 339 -12.65 3.70 4.98
CA PHE A 339 -12.86 2.84 6.14
C PHE A 339 -12.47 3.55 7.43
N PHE A 340 -13.44 3.72 8.32
CA PHE A 340 -13.22 4.24 9.67
C PHE A 340 -13.23 3.09 10.68
N ASP A 341 -12.06 2.77 11.23
CA ASP A 341 -11.95 1.80 12.32
C ASP A 341 -12.09 2.50 13.68
N GLU A 342 -12.63 1.77 14.65
CA GLU A 342 -12.85 2.27 16.02
C GLU A 342 -13.64 3.59 16.06
N MET A 343 -14.72 3.69 15.26
CA MET A 343 -15.55 4.90 15.17
C MET A 343 -16.04 5.40 16.52
N ASP A 344 -16.23 4.51 17.48
CA ASP A 344 -16.62 4.85 18.85
C ASP A 344 -15.59 5.69 19.60
N SER A 345 -14.37 5.81 19.11
CA SER A 345 -13.38 6.71 19.70
C SER A 345 -13.59 8.18 19.32
N MET A 346 -14.21 8.46 18.16
CA MET A 346 -14.33 9.81 17.57
C MET A 346 -15.77 10.34 17.52
N PHE A 347 -16.72 9.47 17.22
CA PHE A 347 -18.07 9.87 16.83
C PHE A 347 -19.11 9.51 17.91
N ARG A 348 -18.80 9.88 19.16
CA ARG A 348 -19.66 9.59 20.31
C ARG A 348 -20.88 10.52 20.40
N THR A 349 -21.91 10.01 21.07
CA THR A 349 -23.08 10.80 21.46
C THR A 349 -22.68 11.92 22.43
N ARG A 350 -23.16 13.13 22.21
CA ARG A 350 -22.86 14.30 23.03
C ARG A 350 -23.15 14.05 24.51
N GLY A 351 -22.20 14.43 25.37
CA GLY A 351 -22.37 14.37 26.82
C GLY A 351 -21.88 13.09 27.49
N SER A 352 -21.18 12.20 26.79
CA SER A 352 -20.65 10.95 27.35
C SER A 352 -19.19 11.04 27.88
N GLY A 353 -18.53 12.21 27.82
CA GLY A 353 -17.12 12.33 28.22
C GLY A 353 -16.63 13.75 28.52
N ILE A 354 -15.36 13.88 28.92
CA ILE A 354 -14.69 15.09 29.41
C ILE A 354 -14.37 16.10 28.27
N SER A 355 -14.58 15.73 27.00
CA SER A 355 -14.15 16.50 25.80
C SER A 355 -15.32 17.00 24.94
N SER A 356 -16.33 17.63 25.58
CA SER A 356 -17.57 18.04 24.90
C SER A 356 -17.38 19.01 23.70
N ASP A 357 -16.31 19.79 23.67
CA ASP A 357 -16.09 20.79 22.63
C ASP A 357 -15.57 20.17 21.31
N MET A 358 -14.69 19.17 21.38
CA MET A 358 -14.18 18.47 20.19
C MET A 358 -15.27 17.58 19.55
N GLU A 359 -16.08 16.89 20.35
CA GLU A 359 -17.18 16.06 19.86
C GLU A 359 -18.28 16.88 19.16
N SER A 360 -18.43 18.17 19.53
CA SER A 360 -19.44 19.05 18.97
C SER A 360 -19.19 19.46 17.51
N THR A 361 -17.96 19.39 17.02
CA THR A 361 -17.55 19.85 15.70
C THR A 361 -17.21 18.71 14.74
N ILE A 362 -16.66 17.59 15.25
CA ILE A 362 -16.22 16.45 14.45
C ILE A 362 -17.40 15.71 13.79
N VAL A 363 -18.47 15.42 14.57
CA VAL A 363 -19.65 14.73 14.02
C VAL A 363 -20.33 15.55 12.91
N PRO A 364 -20.64 16.86 13.08
CA PRO A 364 -21.18 17.68 12.00
C PRO A 364 -20.28 17.71 10.75
N GLN A 365 -18.95 17.74 10.92
CA GLN A 365 -18.04 17.74 9.78
C GLN A 365 -18.13 16.42 9.01
N LEU A 366 -18.10 15.26 9.70
CA LEU A 366 -18.27 13.96 9.04
C LEU A 366 -19.61 13.88 8.30
N LEU A 367 -20.70 14.36 8.94
CA LEU A 367 -22.02 14.34 8.31
C LEU A 367 -22.07 15.20 7.04
N ALA A 368 -21.45 16.37 7.06
CA ALA A 368 -21.34 17.24 5.89
C ALA A 368 -20.57 16.58 4.74
N GLU A 369 -19.49 15.86 5.07
CA GLU A 369 -18.69 15.14 4.07
C GLU A 369 -19.46 13.93 3.48
N ILE A 370 -20.14 13.14 4.30
CA ILE A 370 -20.97 12.00 3.83
C ILE A 370 -22.16 12.50 2.99
N ASP A 371 -22.81 13.56 3.42
CA ASP A 371 -23.91 14.18 2.65
C ASP A 371 -23.37 14.74 1.31
N GLY A 372 -22.16 15.30 1.30
CA GLY A 372 -21.46 15.79 0.09
C GLY A 372 -21.02 14.70 -0.90
N VAL A 373 -21.04 13.41 -0.50
CA VAL A 373 -20.75 12.26 -1.38
C VAL A 373 -21.92 11.98 -2.37
N GLU A 374 -23.05 12.63 -2.23
CA GLU A 374 -24.26 12.40 -3.06
C GLU A 374 -24.05 12.49 -4.58
N GLY A 375 -23.04 13.26 -5.04
CA GLY A 375 -22.65 13.36 -6.45
C GLY A 375 -21.61 12.35 -6.92
N LEU A 376 -21.03 11.56 -6.01
CA LEU A 376 -19.90 10.66 -6.30
C LEU A 376 -20.38 9.21 -6.41
N ARG A 377 -20.42 8.71 -7.64
CA ARG A 377 -20.92 7.34 -7.92
C ARG A 377 -20.02 6.21 -7.40
N ASN A 378 -18.77 6.51 -7.00
CA ASN A 378 -17.73 5.50 -6.77
C ASN A 378 -17.09 5.58 -5.38
N VAL A 379 -17.69 6.29 -4.42
CA VAL A 379 -17.20 6.38 -3.03
C VAL A 379 -18.19 5.72 -2.09
N ILE A 380 -17.70 4.84 -1.24
CA ILE A 380 -18.49 4.24 -0.16
C ILE A 380 -17.76 4.39 1.17
N VAL A 381 -18.51 4.69 2.23
CA VAL A 381 -17.97 4.80 3.58
C VAL A 381 -18.31 3.53 4.36
N ILE A 382 -17.32 2.90 4.96
CA ILE A 382 -17.51 1.75 5.84
C ILE A 382 -17.01 2.13 7.23
N GLY A 383 -17.89 2.10 8.21
CA GLY A 383 -17.54 2.32 9.61
C GLY A 383 -17.44 1.00 10.37
N ALA A 384 -16.48 0.87 11.26
CA ALA A 384 -16.39 -0.24 12.19
C ALA A 384 -16.38 0.24 13.63
N THR A 385 -17.17 -0.41 14.48
CA THR A 385 -17.21 -0.09 15.91
C THR A 385 -17.40 -1.36 16.76
N ASN A 386 -16.82 -1.33 17.94
CA ASN A 386 -17.10 -2.33 18.97
C ASN A 386 -18.32 -1.95 19.83
N ARG A 387 -18.75 -0.68 19.77
CA ARG A 387 -19.77 -0.09 20.63
C ARG A 387 -20.75 0.77 19.83
N GLU A 388 -21.73 0.12 19.20
CA GLU A 388 -22.77 0.80 18.40
C GLU A 388 -23.58 1.81 19.21
N ASP A 389 -23.74 1.55 20.51
CA ASP A 389 -24.49 2.38 21.46
C ASP A 389 -23.85 3.74 21.73
N LEU A 390 -22.56 3.88 21.50
CA LEU A 390 -21.82 5.14 21.66
C LEU A 390 -21.85 6.02 20.40
N ILE A 391 -22.15 5.45 19.24
CA ILE A 391 -22.17 6.19 17.97
C ILE A 391 -23.35 7.18 17.95
N ASP A 392 -23.09 8.41 17.54
CA ASP A 392 -24.14 9.43 17.41
C ASP A 392 -25.22 8.94 16.42
N PRO A 393 -26.51 8.90 16.85
CA PRO A 393 -27.60 8.43 16.01
C PRO A 393 -27.76 9.20 14.69
N ALA A 394 -27.25 10.43 14.59
CA ALA A 394 -27.30 11.21 13.37
C ALA A 394 -26.51 10.59 12.23
N ILE A 395 -25.41 9.88 12.55
CA ILE A 395 -24.57 9.17 11.56
C ILE A 395 -25.32 7.95 10.98
N LEU A 396 -26.20 7.35 11.78
CA LEU A 396 -26.91 6.12 11.46
C LEU A 396 -28.27 6.35 10.76
N ARG A 397 -28.57 7.59 10.36
CA ARG A 397 -29.80 7.92 9.65
C ARG A 397 -29.76 7.48 8.19
N PRO A 398 -30.93 7.20 7.56
CA PRO A 398 -31.03 6.90 6.14
C PRO A 398 -30.30 7.94 5.28
N GLY A 399 -29.57 7.47 4.28
CA GLY A 399 -28.73 8.28 3.42
C GLY A 399 -27.32 8.57 3.93
N ARG A 400 -26.91 7.92 5.03
CA ARG A 400 -25.55 8.00 5.62
C ARG A 400 -24.99 6.58 5.85
N LEU A 401 -24.68 6.17 7.09
CA LEU A 401 -24.36 4.79 7.42
C LEU A 401 -25.66 4.03 7.74
N ASP A 402 -26.48 3.83 6.74
CA ASP A 402 -27.82 3.29 6.89
C ASP A 402 -27.89 1.75 6.82
N VAL A 403 -26.90 1.12 6.19
CA VAL A 403 -26.76 -0.34 6.19
C VAL A 403 -25.98 -0.77 7.42
N LYS A 404 -26.64 -1.50 8.31
CA LYS A 404 -26.04 -1.98 9.57
C LYS A 404 -25.85 -3.48 9.53
N ILE A 405 -24.62 -3.93 9.65
CA ILE A 405 -24.27 -5.36 9.63
C ILE A 405 -23.63 -5.76 10.94
N LYS A 406 -24.30 -6.66 11.63
CA LYS A 406 -23.84 -7.20 12.91
C LYS A 406 -22.83 -8.32 12.69
N ILE A 407 -21.63 -8.13 13.20
CA ILE A 407 -20.60 -9.17 13.25
C ILE A 407 -20.70 -9.84 14.63
N GLU A 408 -21.10 -11.08 14.63
CA GLU A 408 -21.29 -11.84 15.88
C GLU A 408 -20.03 -12.63 16.23
N ARG A 409 -19.99 -13.15 17.45
CA ARG A 409 -18.96 -14.11 17.85
C ARG A 409 -19.11 -15.40 17.04
N PRO A 410 -18.00 -16.07 16.71
CA PRO A 410 -18.07 -17.29 15.91
C PRO A 410 -18.83 -18.39 16.64
N THR A 411 -19.74 -19.03 15.94
CA THR A 411 -20.34 -20.30 16.35
C THR A 411 -19.32 -21.44 16.22
N ALA A 412 -19.61 -22.63 16.78
CA ALA A 412 -18.73 -23.79 16.62
C ALA A 412 -18.45 -24.13 15.12
N ALA A 413 -19.45 -23.95 14.25
CA ALA A 413 -19.28 -24.14 12.80
C ALA A 413 -18.35 -23.10 12.20
N ALA A 414 -18.54 -21.83 12.55
CA ALA A 414 -17.68 -20.71 12.14
C ALA A 414 -16.24 -20.88 12.67
N ALA A 415 -16.09 -21.29 13.93
CA ALA A 415 -14.77 -21.55 14.51
C ALA A 415 -13.99 -22.62 13.74
N ARG A 416 -14.65 -23.69 13.28
CA ARG A 416 -14.00 -24.70 12.43
C ARG A 416 -13.45 -24.10 11.13
N GLN A 417 -14.21 -23.24 10.48
CA GLN A 417 -13.77 -22.55 9.27
C GLN A 417 -12.58 -21.62 9.58
N ILE A 418 -12.61 -20.88 10.68
CA ILE A 418 -11.53 -19.99 11.10
C ILE A 418 -10.25 -20.79 11.41
N PHE A 419 -10.35 -21.89 12.19
CA PHE A 419 -9.21 -22.76 12.45
C PHE A 419 -8.59 -23.30 11.16
N ALA A 420 -9.40 -23.70 10.18
CA ALA A 420 -8.94 -24.22 8.89
C ALA A 420 -8.16 -23.17 8.06
N ARG A 421 -8.36 -21.87 8.29
CA ARG A 421 -7.56 -20.82 7.65
C ARG A 421 -6.14 -20.71 8.22
N TYR A 422 -5.98 -20.97 9.51
CA TYR A 422 -4.70 -20.83 10.18
C TYR A 422 -3.93 -22.15 10.35
N LEU A 423 -4.63 -23.29 10.31
CA LEU A 423 -4.06 -24.64 10.40
C LEU A 423 -4.25 -25.34 9.06
N THR A 424 -3.34 -25.07 8.12
CA THR A 424 -3.34 -25.59 6.75
C THR A 424 -2.42 -26.80 6.62
N ASP A 425 -2.56 -27.59 5.55
CA ASP A 425 -1.72 -28.75 5.24
C ASP A 425 -0.24 -28.38 4.95
N GLU A 426 0.05 -27.10 4.70
CA GLU A 426 1.42 -26.61 4.54
C GLU A 426 2.21 -26.57 5.86
N ILE A 427 1.52 -26.62 6.99
CA ILE A 427 2.13 -26.58 8.31
C ILE A 427 2.55 -28.00 8.69
N PRO A 428 3.78 -28.21 9.21
CA PRO A 428 4.18 -29.52 9.71
C PRO A 428 3.24 -30.01 10.81
N ILE A 429 2.56 -31.10 10.56
CA ILE A 429 1.66 -31.78 11.50
C ILE A 429 2.38 -33.02 12.05
N ALA A 430 2.14 -33.36 13.30
CA ALA A 430 2.72 -34.53 13.95
C ALA A 430 2.25 -35.84 13.29
N ALA A 431 3.13 -36.83 13.24
CA ALA A 431 2.81 -38.11 12.60
C ALA A 431 1.62 -38.80 13.28
N GLY A 432 0.65 -39.19 12.47
CA GLY A 432 -0.59 -39.82 12.94
C GLY A 432 -1.74 -38.84 13.21
N GLU A 433 -1.49 -37.56 13.13
CA GLU A 433 -2.53 -36.53 13.30
C GLU A 433 -3.12 -36.10 11.93
N HIS A 434 -4.38 -35.73 11.93
CA HIS A 434 -5.09 -35.21 10.75
C HIS A 434 -5.72 -33.87 11.04
N VAL A 435 -5.42 -32.83 10.25
CA VAL A 435 -5.86 -31.46 10.45
C VAL A 435 -7.38 -31.36 10.69
N PRO A 436 -8.27 -31.95 9.88
CA PRO A 436 -9.72 -31.88 10.13
C PRO A 436 -10.17 -32.47 11.47
N ALA A 437 -9.54 -33.58 11.90
CA ALA A 437 -9.83 -34.23 13.17
C ALA A 437 -9.33 -33.38 14.35
N MET A 438 -8.13 -32.83 14.25
CA MET A 438 -7.56 -31.89 15.23
C MET A 438 -8.48 -30.68 15.42
N ILE A 439 -8.91 -30.04 14.32
CA ILE A 439 -9.82 -28.90 14.35
C ILE A 439 -11.15 -29.28 15.01
N ALA A 440 -11.72 -30.42 14.63
CA ALA A 440 -13.00 -30.86 15.18
C ALA A 440 -12.92 -31.07 16.70
N THR A 441 -11.87 -31.72 17.19
CA THR A 441 -11.63 -31.95 18.61
C THR A 441 -11.36 -30.66 19.36
N THR A 442 -10.51 -29.78 18.80
CA THR A 442 -10.18 -28.48 19.38
C THR A 442 -11.41 -27.59 19.55
N VAL A 443 -12.27 -27.53 18.52
CA VAL A 443 -13.51 -26.76 18.58
C VAL A 443 -14.51 -27.41 19.55
N ALA A 444 -14.63 -28.75 19.57
CA ALA A 444 -15.51 -29.43 20.52
C ALA A 444 -15.10 -29.13 21.97
N GLU A 445 -13.79 -29.13 22.25
CA GLU A 445 -13.28 -28.77 23.59
C GLU A 445 -13.53 -27.31 23.93
N MET A 446 -13.30 -26.38 23.00
CA MET A 446 -13.51 -24.93 23.22
C MET A 446 -14.98 -24.57 23.46
N TYR A 447 -15.91 -25.29 22.82
CA TYR A 447 -17.35 -25.01 22.86
C TYR A 447 -18.11 -25.91 23.85
N ARG A 448 -17.44 -26.73 24.62
CA ARG A 448 -18.07 -27.64 25.60
C ARG A 448 -18.61 -26.88 26.80
N ASP A 449 -19.88 -27.21 27.20
CA ASP A 449 -20.56 -26.62 28.33
C ASP A 449 -20.40 -27.48 29.60
N ASP A 450 -19.21 -27.48 30.16
CA ASP A 450 -18.90 -28.20 31.38
C ASP A 450 -18.16 -27.32 32.40
N GLU A 451 -17.97 -27.88 33.61
CA GLU A 451 -17.25 -27.17 34.66
C GLU A 451 -15.83 -26.77 34.34
N ALA A 452 -15.17 -27.48 33.39
CA ALA A 452 -13.81 -27.15 32.99
C ALA A 452 -13.73 -25.89 32.16
N ASN A 453 -14.78 -25.56 31.42
CA ASN A 453 -14.89 -24.41 30.55
C ASN A 453 -15.68 -23.24 31.14
N GLN A 454 -16.11 -23.34 32.41
CA GLN A 454 -16.70 -22.20 33.11
C GLN A 454 -15.63 -21.11 33.28
N PHE A 455 -15.97 -19.90 32.84
CA PHE A 455 -15.03 -18.78 32.86
C PHE A 455 -15.42 -17.72 33.89
N LEU A 456 -16.66 -17.23 33.82
CA LEU A 456 -17.16 -16.17 34.71
C LEU A 456 -18.55 -16.49 35.23
N GLU A 457 -18.84 -16.10 36.48
CA GLU A 457 -20.20 -15.97 37.04
C GLU A 457 -20.58 -14.49 37.08
N VAL A 458 -21.66 -14.14 36.43
CA VAL A 458 -22.22 -12.79 36.40
C VAL A 458 -23.47 -12.73 37.23
N THR A 459 -23.58 -11.73 38.10
CA THR A 459 -24.80 -11.49 38.90
C THR A 459 -25.45 -10.20 38.44
N TYR A 460 -26.70 -10.27 38.08
CA TYR A 460 -27.52 -9.15 37.63
C TYR A 460 -28.18 -8.40 38.78
N GLN A 461 -28.70 -7.20 38.52
CA GLN A 461 -29.36 -6.36 39.53
C GLN A 461 -30.64 -7.00 40.10
N ASN A 462 -31.31 -7.86 39.34
CA ASN A 462 -32.47 -8.64 39.77
C ASN A 462 -32.11 -9.83 40.68
N GLY A 463 -30.82 -10.09 40.89
CA GLY A 463 -30.32 -11.22 41.69
C GLY A 463 -30.06 -12.50 40.89
N ASP A 464 -30.39 -12.53 39.60
CA ASP A 464 -30.12 -13.68 38.75
C ASP A 464 -28.63 -13.87 38.55
N LYS A 465 -28.21 -15.12 38.48
CA LYS A 465 -26.82 -15.50 38.20
C LYS A 465 -26.74 -16.26 36.90
N GLU A 466 -25.74 -15.93 36.11
CA GLU A 466 -25.43 -16.59 34.83
C GLU A 466 -23.97 -17.01 34.79
N ILE A 467 -23.72 -18.24 34.34
CA ILE A 467 -22.38 -18.75 34.14
C ILE A 467 -22.05 -18.61 32.65
N LEU A 468 -20.95 -17.91 32.37
CA LEU A 468 -20.43 -17.73 31.05
C LEU A 468 -19.26 -18.70 30.84
N TYR A 469 -19.26 -19.33 29.68
CA TYR A 469 -18.28 -20.34 29.27
C TYR A 469 -17.26 -19.76 28.27
N TYR A 470 -16.21 -20.49 27.95
CA TYR A 470 -15.21 -20.10 26.98
C TYR A 470 -15.78 -19.71 25.61
N LYS A 471 -16.80 -20.44 25.13
CA LYS A 471 -17.52 -20.16 23.89
C LYS A 471 -18.09 -18.74 23.81
N ASP A 472 -18.54 -18.20 24.95
CA ASP A 472 -19.19 -16.89 25.03
C ASP A 472 -18.22 -15.74 24.84
N PHE A 473 -16.91 -16.01 24.88
CA PHE A 473 -15.83 -15.06 24.66
C PHE A 473 -15.07 -15.33 23.35
N ALA A 474 -15.33 -16.43 22.67
CA ALA A 474 -14.63 -16.81 21.45
C ALA A 474 -14.63 -15.69 20.41
N SER A 475 -13.48 -15.46 19.81
CA SER A 475 -13.30 -14.52 18.69
C SER A 475 -12.32 -15.07 17.66
N GLY A 476 -12.35 -14.53 16.44
CA GLY A 476 -11.42 -14.93 15.39
C GLY A 476 -9.97 -14.69 15.79
N ALA A 477 -9.69 -13.57 16.46
CA ALA A 477 -8.36 -13.24 16.95
C ALA A 477 -7.84 -14.22 18.01
N MET A 478 -8.72 -14.67 18.93
CA MET A 478 -8.35 -15.71 19.90
C MET A 478 -8.01 -17.03 19.22
N ILE A 479 -8.80 -17.44 18.21
CA ILE A 479 -8.53 -18.66 17.45
C ILE A 479 -7.17 -18.57 16.75
N GLU A 480 -6.88 -17.44 16.13
CA GLU A 480 -5.55 -17.18 15.52
C GLU A 480 -4.43 -17.30 16.56
N ASN A 481 -4.60 -16.68 17.73
CA ASN A 481 -3.61 -16.76 18.81
C ASN A 481 -3.40 -18.18 19.31
N ILE A 482 -4.46 -18.97 19.47
CA ILE A 482 -4.39 -20.40 19.87
C ILE A 482 -3.53 -21.17 18.86
N VAL A 483 -3.79 -21.03 17.56
CA VAL A 483 -3.00 -21.71 16.52
C VAL A 483 -1.57 -21.21 16.50
N ARG A 484 -1.34 -19.90 16.61
CA ARG A 484 0.00 -19.30 16.64
C ARG A 484 0.81 -19.79 17.86
N ARG A 485 0.17 -19.95 19.00
CA ARG A 485 0.75 -20.49 20.23
C ARG A 485 1.09 -21.98 20.06
N ALA A 486 0.18 -22.79 19.51
CA ALA A 486 0.41 -24.21 19.23
C ALA A 486 1.61 -24.41 18.30
N LYS A 487 1.74 -23.59 17.25
CA LYS A 487 2.93 -23.59 16.38
C LYS A 487 4.22 -23.29 17.16
N LYS A 488 4.20 -22.35 18.10
CA LYS A 488 5.36 -22.05 18.97
C LYS A 488 5.70 -23.20 19.90
N LEU A 489 4.70 -23.91 20.47
CA LEU A 489 4.91 -25.09 21.31
C LEU A 489 5.56 -26.22 20.50
N ALA A 490 5.06 -26.49 19.29
CA ALA A 490 5.65 -27.47 18.39
C ALA A 490 7.12 -27.15 18.05
N ILE A 491 7.45 -25.89 17.75
CA ILE A 491 8.83 -25.44 17.50
C ILE A 491 9.71 -25.66 18.74
N LYS A 492 9.25 -25.27 19.93
CA LYS A 492 10.00 -25.50 21.18
C LYS A 492 10.28 -26.97 21.43
N ARG A 493 9.31 -27.85 21.15
CA ARG A 493 9.44 -29.30 21.28
C ARG A 493 10.51 -29.84 20.32
N VAL A 494 10.54 -29.41 19.07
CA VAL A 494 11.56 -29.80 18.10
C VAL A 494 12.96 -29.36 18.53
N ILE A 495 13.12 -28.15 19.04
CA ILE A 495 14.41 -27.64 19.56
C ILE A 495 14.87 -28.47 20.75
N ALA A 496 13.95 -28.97 21.58
CA ALA A 496 14.27 -29.90 22.69
C ALA A 496 14.50 -31.36 22.27
N GLY A 497 14.57 -31.65 20.95
CA GLY A 497 14.80 -32.99 20.41
C GLY A 497 13.54 -33.88 20.35
N GLY A 498 12.34 -33.30 20.50
CA GLY A 498 11.09 -34.03 20.44
C GLY A 498 10.49 -34.14 19.02
N GLN A 499 9.27 -34.66 18.94
CA GLN A 499 8.56 -34.92 17.69
C GLN A 499 8.30 -33.62 16.90
N ARG A 500 8.51 -33.69 15.58
CA ARG A 500 8.25 -32.59 14.67
C ARG A 500 6.75 -32.47 14.34
N GLY A 501 6.27 -31.24 14.26
CA GLY A 501 4.92 -30.90 13.82
C GLY A 501 3.98 -30.54 14.98
N VAL A 502 2.91 -29.86 14.65
CA VAL A 502 1.84 -29.49 15.59
C VAL A 502 1.02 -30.73 15.92
N CYS A 503 0.77 -31.00 17.20
CA CYS A 503 -0.10 -32.07 17.67
C CYS A 503 -1.36 -31.49 18.33
N LEU A 504 -2.35 -32.35 18.57
CA LEU A 504 -3.60 -31.97 19.21
C LEU A 504 -3.38 -31.38 20.62
N ASP A 505 -2.45 -31.96 21.39
CA ASP A 505 -2.13 -31.48 22.74
C ASP A 505 -1.63 -30.03 22.74
N ASP A 506 -0.85 -29.63 21.72
CA ASP A 506 -0.40 -28.22 21.59
C ASP A 506 -1.59 -27.26 21.45
N LEU A 507 -2.63 -27.67 20.73
CA LEU A 507 -3.84 -26.86 20.55
C LEU A 507 -4.67 -26.80 21.85
N LEU A 508 -4.85 -27.92 22.52
CA LEU A 508 -5.60 -28.01 23.78
C LEU A 508 -4.93 -27.21 24.92
N ASP A 509 -3.60 -27.30 25.00
CA ASP A 509 -2.83 -26.52 25.97
C ASP A 509 -2.83 -25.03 25.62
N SER A 510 -2.83 -24.70 24.32
CA SER A 510 -2.95 -23.31 23.87
C SER A 510 -4.31 -22.70 24.20
N ILE A 511 -5.41 -23.46 24.14
CA ILE A 511 -6.74 -23.01 24.59
C ILE A 511 -6.68 -22.62 26.06
N LYS A 512 -6.25 -23.55 26.93
CA LYS A 512 -6.16 -23.31 28.38
C LYS A 512 -5.34 -22.07 28.70
N GLN A 513 -4.20 -21.90 28.01
CA GLN A 513 -3.31 -20.78 28.24
C GLN A 513 -3.91 -19.45 27.73
N GLU A 514 -4.60 -19.44 26.58
CA GLU A 514 -5.27 -18.25 26.03
C GLU A 514 -6.34 -17.74 27.00
N TYR A 515 -7.18 -18.62 27.52
CA TYR A 515 -8.22 -18.24 28.48
C TYR A 515 -7.66 -17.85 29.85
N LYS A 516 -6.55 -18.47 30.29
CA LYS A 516 -5.87 -18.06 31.51
C LYS A 516 -5.30 -16.63 31.42
N GLU A 517 -4.74 -16.27 30.28
CA GLU A 517 -4.25 -14.89 30.05
C GLU A 517 -5.40 -13.87 30.00
N HIS A 518 -6.56 -14.27 29.49
CA HIS A 518 -7.77 -13.45 29.51
C HIS A 518 -8.42 -13.33 30.89
N GLU A 519 -8.13 -14.22 31.82
CA GLU A 519 -8.58 -14.14 33.20
C GLU A 519 -8.06 -12.89 33.93
N ASP A 520 -6.82 -12.49 33.63
CA ASP A 520 -6.17 -11.34 34.22
C ASP A 520 -6.64 -9.99 33.61
N LEU A 521 -7.44 -10.03 32.52
CA LEU A 521 -7.89 -8.86 31.78
C LEU A 521 -9.25 -8.27 32.15
N PRO A 522 -10.11 -8.80 33.04
CA PRO A 522 -11.38 -8.16 33.37
C PRO A 522 -11.21 -6.92 34.25
N ASN A 523 -10.43 -5.96 33.76
CA ASN A 523 -10.31 -4.63 34.35
C ASN A 523 -11.31 -3.62 33.76
N THR A 524 -12.30 -4.06 33.00
CA THR A 524 -13.41 -3.20 32.62
C THR A 524 -14.32 -3.01 33.82
N THR A 525 -14.09 -1.92 34.53
CA THR A 525 -14.96 -1.43 35.62
C THR A 525 -16.33 -1.00 35.11
N ASN A 526 -16.63 -1.17 33.81
CA ASN A 526 -17.90 -0.78 33.23
C ASN A 526 -18.87 -1.97 33.13
N PRO A 527 -19.91 -2.02 33.97
CA PRO A 527 -20.92 -3.08 33.95
C PRO A 527 -21.64 -3.24 32.61
N ASP A 528 -21.77 -2.14 31.85
CA ASP A 528 -22.50 -2.14 30.60
C ASP A 528 -21.74 -2.87 29.48
N ASP A 529 -20.43 -2.95 29.54
CA ASP A 529 -19.63 -3.71 28.58
C ASP A 529 -19.79 -5.22 28.78
N TRP A 530 -19.97 -5.65 30.04
CA TRP A 530 -20.21 -7.04 30.38
C TRP A 530 -21.65 -7.47 30.05
N ALA A 531 -22.63 -6.57 30.24
CA ALA A 531 -24.02 -6.84 29.87
C ALA A 531 -24.18 -7.13 28.36
N LYS A 532 -23.33 -6.54 27.53
CA LYS A 532 -23.30 -6.80 26.08
C LYS A 532 -22.67 -8.14 25.73
N ILE A 533 -21.68 -8.57 26.49
CA ILE A 533 -21.05 -9.88 26.32
C ILE A 533 -22.06 -11.00 26.64
N SER A 534 -22.82 -10.85 27.70
CA SER A 534 -23.85 -11.83 28.12
C SER A 534 -25.10 -11.86 27.22
N GLY A 535 -25.25 -10.88 26.30
CA GLY A 535 -26.38 -10.84 25.36
C GLY A 535 -27.72 -10.44 25.93
N LYS A 536 -27.83 -10.25 27.23
CA LYS A 536 -29.08 -9.78 27.89
C LYS A 536 -29.14 -8.26 27.83
N LYS A 537 -29.91 -7.73 26.89
CA LYS A 537 -30.17 -6.28 26.79
C LYS A 537 -31.04 -5.81 27.95
N GLY A 538 -30.53 -4.85 28.72
CA GLY A 538 -31.33 -4.10 29.70
C GLY A 538 -31.15 -4.46 31.16
N GLU A 539 -30.45 -5.54 31.50
CA GLU A 539 -30.14 -5.89 32.88
C GLU A 539 -28.75 -5.44 33.30
N ARG A 540 -28.68 -4.71 34.40
CA ARG A 540 -27.42 -4.18 34.92
C ARG A 540 -26.67 -5.25 35.69
N ILE A 541 -25.41 -5.50 35.33
CA ILE A 541 -24.51 -6.39 36.07
C ILE A 541 -24.03 -5.68 37.32
N VAL A 542 -24.13 -6.37 38.46
CA VAL A 542 -23.75 -5.83 39.78
C VAL A 542 -22.47 -6.47 40.29
N PHE A 543 -22.21 -7.73 39.91
CA PHE A 543 -21.06 -8.48 40.41
C PHE A 543 -20.55 -9.49 39.39
N ILE A 544 -19.25 -9.64 39.32
CA ILE A 544 -18.57 -10.59 38.45
C ILE A 544 -17.57 -11.38 39.27
N ARG A 545 -17.57 -12.71 39.09
CA ARG A 545 -16.65 -13.63 39.74
C ARG A 545 -16.02 -14.55 38.73
N THR A 546 -14.70 -14.69 38.78
CA THR A 546 -13.94 -15.64 37.96
C THR A 546 -14.04 -17.03 38.54
N LEU A 547 -14.35 -18.04 37.71
CA LEU A 547 -14.57 -19.44 38.14
C LEU A 547 -13.38 -20.36 37.78
N VAL A 548 -12.32 -19.87 37.17
CA VAL A 548 -11.20 -20.69 36.66
C VAL A 548 -10.51 -21.43 37.82
N LYS A 549 -10.48 -22.75 37.73
CA LYS A 549 -9.85 -23.65 38.73
C LYS A 549 -8.30 -23.54 38.62
N GLY A 550 -7.66 -22.82 39.53
CA GLY A 550 -6.20 -22.72 39.57
C GLY A 550 -5.61 -21.98 40.75
N ARG A 551 -6.41 -21.23 41.50
CA ARG A 551 -6.01 -20.65 42.78
C ARG A 551 -6.57 -21.46 43.91
N GLU A 552 -5.67 -22.00 44.75
CA GLU A 552 -6.00 -22.70 45.96
C GLU A 552 -6.98 -21.90 46.85
N ALA A 553 -7.73 -22.60 47.63
CA ALA A 553 -8.88 -22.21 48.44
C ALA A 553 -8.74 -20.95 49.34
N ALA A 554 -7.66 -20.19 49.27
CA ALA A 554 -7.41 -18.98 50.08
C ALA A 554 -8.12 -17.71 49.53
N ASP A 555 -8.51 -17.69 48.24
CA ASP A 555 -9.15 -16.51 47.62
C ASP A 555 -10.66 -16.66 47.38
N ARG A 556 -11.34 -17.56 48.08
CA ARG A 556 -12.79 -17.79 47.92
C ARG A 556 -13.68 -16.63 48.36
N GLU A 557 -13.14 -15.56 48.93
CA GLU A 557 -13.87 -14.36 49.33
C GLU A 557 -13.62 -13.13 48.42
N GLY A 558 -12.82 -13.25 47.38
CA GLY A 558 -12.35 -12.15 46.51
C GLY A 558 -13.22 -11.87 45.29
N GLY A 559 -14.54 -11.94 45.40
CA GLY A 559 -15.40 -11.34 44.38
C GLY A 559 -15.29 -9.81 44.44
N ARG A 560 -14.93 -9.15 43.33
CA ARG A 560 -14.89 -7.69 43.26
C ARG A 560 -16.32 -7.15 43.08
N ALA A 561 -16.83 -6.46 44.12
CA ALA A 561 -17.99 -5.60 43.94
C ALA A 561 -17.61 -4.46 42.98
N ILE A 562 -18.45 -4.24 41.98
CA ILE A 562 -18.28 -3.10 41.09
C ILE A 562 -18.65 -1.85 41.87
N GLU A 563 -17.67 -1.03 42.25
CA GLU A 563 -17.91 0.25 42.90
C GLU A 563 -18.81 1.13 42.03
N ARG A 564 -19.83 1.72 42.64
CA ARG A 564 -20.69 2.70 42.01
C ARG A 564 -19.80 3.92 41.67
N VAL A 565 -19.45 4.11 40.41
CA VAL A 565 -19.10 5.43 39.95
C VAL A 565 -20.36 6.27 40.05
N ALA A 566 -20.40 7.15 41.04
CA ALA A 566 -21.45 8.16 41.14
C ALA A 566 -21.36 9.02 39.89
N THR A 567 -22.26 8.79 38.93
CA THR A 567 -22.54 9.75 37.89
C THR A 567 -23.02 11.01 38.58
N GLY A 568 -22.15 12.02 38.67
CA GLY A 568 -22.48 13.29 39.29
C GLY A 568 -23.75 13.83 38.68
N GLN A 569 -24.75 14.02 39.51
CA GLN A 569 -25.80 14.97 39.26
C GLN A 569 -25.13 16.33 39.12
N TYR A 570 -25.06 16.82 37.93
CA TYR A 570 -24.97 18.25 37.67
C TYR A 570 -26.36 18.68 37.18
N LEU A 571 -27.00 19.46 38.05
CA LEU A 571 -28.13 20.33 37.75
C LEU A 571 -27.71 21.33 36.65
#